data_3f0606bc36f360a29b8b61ecd378e7ee
#
_entry.id   3f0606bc36f360a29b8b61ecd378e7ee
#
_cell.length_a   1.000
_cell.length_b   1.000
_cell.length_c   1.000
_cell.angle_alpha   90.00
_cell.angle_beta   90.00
_cell.angle_gamma   90.00
#
_symmetry.space_group_name_H-M   'P 1'
#
loop_
_entity.id
_entity.type
_entity.pdbx_description
1 polymer ?
#
loop_
_entity_poly.entity_id
_entity_poly.type
_entity_poly.pdbx_seq_one_letter_code
_entity_poly.pdbx_strand_id
1 'polypeptide(L)'
;MSADLMSHVRYPTDLFKVQRYALGVYHVDDAQSFYQRDNAWQTPNDPQLETVLQPPYYLTMQMPGQDEPTYSMFTSFIPASEGTASRNVLMGYLAVDSNAGGEAGVKSEDYGKLRMLVVDADTTVPGPGQVQNTFNSDPLISSQINLLKQGQSEVLNGNLLTLPVGGGLLY
;
A
#
# COMPACT_ATOMS: atom_id res chain seq x y z
N MET A 1 -8.44 -27.71 11.91
CA MET A 1 -7.46 -27.47 10.83
C MET A 1 -6.14 -28.02 11.30
N SER A 2 -5.36 -28.71 10.46
CA SER A 2 -4.03 -29.21 10.84
C SER A 2 -3.03 -28.04 10.95
N ALA A 3 -1.89 -28.29 11.64
CA ALA A 3 -0.81 -27.30 11.76
C ALA A 3 -0.29 -26.85 10.39
N ASP A 4 -0.11 -27.80 9.48
CA ASP A 4 0.33 -27.53 8.10
C ASP A 4 -0.65 -26.60 7.37
N LEU A 5 -1.95 -26.85 7.42
CA LEU A 5 -2.96 -25.98 6.83
C LEU A 5 -3.00 -24.61 7.50
N MET A 6 -2.79 -24.52 8.82
CA MET A 6 -2.72 -23.23 9.53
C MET A 6 -1.57 -22.38 9.01
N SER A 7 -0.40 -22.96 8.74
CA SER A 7 0.76 -22.24 8.22
C SER A 7 0.53 -21.62 6.84
N HIS A 8 -0.47 -22.09 6.09
CA HIS A 8 -0.87 -21.56 4.78
C HIS A 8 -2.05 -20.58 4.82
N VAL A 9 -2.70 -20.42 5.98
CA VAL A 9 -3.80 -19.46 6.12
C VAL A 9 -3.28 -18.04 6.01
N ARG A 10 -3.93 -17.24 5.17
CA ARG A 10 -3.60 -15.84 4.92
C ARG A 10 -4.82 -14.95 5.21
N TYR A 11 -4.56 -13.70 5.52
CA TYR A 11 -5.64 -12.74 5.74
C TYR A 11 -6.43 -12.52 4.45
N PRO A 12 -7.78 -12.52 4.49
CA PRO A 12 -8.59 -12.39 3.28
C PRO A 12 -8.42 -11.03 2.60
N THR A 13 -8.01 -11.04 1.34
CA THR A 13 -7.76 -9.83 0.55
C THR A 13 -9.01 -8.95 0.43
N ASP A 14 -10.19 -9.55 0.22
CA ASP A 14 -11.40 -8.76 0.06
C ASP A 14 -11.86 -8.11 1.36
N LEU A 15 -11.66 -8.76 2.50
CA LEU A 15 -11.87 -8.15 3.80
C LEU A 15 -10.93 -6.94 4.01
N PHE A 16 -9.65 -7.10 3.68
CA PHE A 16 -8.69 -6.00 3.78
C PHE A 16 -9.05 -4.83 2.85
N LYS A 17 -9.54 -5.09 1.65
CA LYS A 17 -10.02 -4.03 0.74
C LYS A 17 -11.17 -3.22 1.33
N VAL A 18 -12.11 -3.87 2.02
CA VAL A 18 -13.20 -3.19 2.73
C VAL A 18 -12.66 -2.37 3.90
N GLN A 19 -11.76 -2.94 4.69
CA GLN A 19 -11.16 -2.27 5.84
C GLN A 19 -10.33 -1.05 5.43
N ARG A 20 -9.48 -1.17 4.39
CA ARG A 20 -8.70 -0.02 3.90
C ARG A 20 -9.60 1.12 3.40
N TYR A 21 -10.72 0.79 2.73
CA TYR A 21 -11.70 1.79 2.32
C TYR A 21 -12.32 2.47 3.54
N ALA A 22 -12.81 1.70 4.50
CA ALA A 22 -13.41 2.24 5.71
C ALA A 22 -12.44 3.13 6.50
N LEU A 23 -11.19 2.68 6.67
CA LEU A 23 -10.17 3.47 7.37
C LEU A 23 -9.81 4.75 6.60
N GLY A 24 -9.73 4.71 5.27
CA GLY A 24 -9.49 5.90 4.46
C GLY A 24 -10.56 6.98 4.61
N VAL A 25 -11.80 6.58 4.84
CA VAL A 25 -12.95 7.50 4.99
C VAL A 25 -13.18 7.91 6.44
N TYR A 26 -13.04 6.99 7.40
CA TYR A 26 -13.51 7.16 8.78
C TYR A 26 -12.40 7.28 9.83
N HIS A 27 -11.15 7.45 9.43
CA HIS A 27 -10.05 7.66 10.38
C HIS A 27 -10.03 9.06 11.02
N VAL A 28 -10.91 9.95 10.59
CA VAL A 28 -10.98 11.33 11.03
C VAL A 28 -11.81 11.43 12.32
N ASP A 29 -11.23 12.02 13.37
CA ASP A 29 -11.84 12.11 14.70
C ASP A 29 -12.80 13.31 14.86
N ASP A 30 -12.71 14.30 13.96
CA ASP A 30 -13.49 15.52 14.00
C ASP A 30 -14.62 15.52 12.97
N ALA A 31 -15.83 15.81 13.44
CA ALA A 31 -17.01 15.82 12.59
C ALA A 31 -16.97 16.87 11.47
N GLN A 32 -16.36 18.03 11.70
CA GLN A 32 -16.26 19.08 10.69
C GLN A 32 -15.34 18.64 9.55
N SER A 33 -14.15 18.14 9.86
CA SER A 33 -13.19 17.60 8.89
C SER A 33 -13.78 16.40 8.14
N PHE A 34 -14.57 15.56 8.81
CA PHE A 34 -15.25 14.45 8.17
C PHE A 34 -16.25 14.92 7.09
N TYR A 35 -17.11 15.91 7.41
CA TYR A 35 -18.08 16.43 6.45
C TYR A 35 -17.43 17.26 5.33
N GLN A 36 -16.35 17.96 5.63
CA GLN A 36 -15.57 18.74 4.64
C GLN A 36 -14.63 17.87 3.80
N ARG A 37 -14.41 16.61 4.20
CA ARG A 37 -13.44 15.68 3.59
C ARG A 37 -12.00 16.22 3.53
N ASP A 38 -11.65 17.15 4.42
CA ASP A 38 -10.34 17.81 4.40
C ASP A 38 -9.17 16.84 4.59
N ASN A 39 -9.38 15.78 5.34
CA ASN A 39 -8.38 14.73 5.63
C ASN A 39 -8.79 13.36 5.14
N ALA A 40 -9.74 13.24 4.21
CA ALA A 40 -10.11 11.95 3.67
C ALA A 40 -8.97 11.34 2.85
N TRP A 41 -8.76 10.04 2.98
CA TRP A 41 -7.74 9.30 2.25
C TRP A 41 -8.37 8.31 1.28
N GLN A 42 -7.63 8.01 0.24
CA GLN A 42 -7.99 6.98 -0.73
C GLN A 42 -6.79 6.10 -1.07
N THR A 43 -7.08 4.89 -1.53
CA THR A 43 -6.06 4.04 -2.14
C THR A 43 -5.62 4.68 -3.46
N PRO A 44 -4.31 4.79 -3.75
CA PRO A 44 -3.85 5.26 -5.05
C PRO A 44 -4.29 4.32 -6.17
N ASN A 45 -4.38 4.84 -7.36
CA ASN A 45 -4.51 4.00 -8.55
C ASN A 45 -3.19 3.27 -8.84
N ASP A 46 -3.30 2.14 -9.52
CA ASP A 46 -2.14 1.43 -10.03
C ASP A 46 -1.39 2.36 -11.00
N PRO A 47 -0.09 2.62 -10.83
CA PRO A 47 0.65 3.53 -11.70
C PRO A 47 0.72 3.09 -13.17
N GLN A 48 0.44 1.82 -13.45
CA GLN A 48 0.43 1.25 -14.79
C GLN A 48 -0.99 1.20 -15.40
N LEU A 49 -2.00 1.08 -14.52
CA LEU A 49 -3.41 0.96 -14.88
C LEU A 49 -4.21 2.07 -14.18
N GLU A 50 -4.06 3.29 -14.66
CA GLU A 50 -4.56 4.53 -14.01
C GLU A 50 -6.06 4.51 -13.62
N THR A 51 -6.84 3.59 -14.15
CA THR A 51 -8.27 3.44 -13.83
C THR A 51 -8.55 2.35 -12.79
N VAL A 52 -7.53 1.63 -12.34
CA VAL A 52 -7.66 0.52 -11.39
C VAL A 52 -6.97 0.89 -10.08
N LEU A 53 -7.63 0.66 -8.95
CA LEU A 53 -6.99 0.87 -7.65
C LEU A 53 -5.83 -0.10 -7.46
N GLN A 54 -4.74 0.39 -6.90
CA GLN A 54 -3.58 -0.43 -6.55
C GLN A 54 -4.03 -1.62 -5.68
N PRO A 55 -3.70 -2.86 -6.07
CA PRO A 55 -4.03 -4.02 -5.25
C PRO A 55 -3.24 -4.00 -3.95
N PRO A 56 -3.73 -4.61 -2.87
CA PRO A 56 -2.89 -4.86 -1.71
C PRO A 56 -1.83 -5.91 -2.04
N TYR A 57 -0.64 -5.74 -1.49
CA TYR A 57 0.48 -6.63 -1.70
C TYR A 57 0.81 -7.41 -0.44
N TYR A 58 1.36 -8.62 -0.61
CA TYR A 58 1.89 -9.43 0.48
C TYR A 58 3.42 -9.32 0.53
N LEU A 59 3.95 -9.10 1.73
CA LEU A 59 5.38 -9.08 1.97
C LEU A 59 5.68 -9.46 3.42
N THR A 60 6.80 -10.13 3.66
CA THR A 60 7.34 -10.29 5.01
C THR A 60 8.08 -9.01 5.38
N MET A 61 7.59 -8.30 6.39
CA MET A 61 8.16 -7.07 6.88
C MET A 61 7.95 -6.92 8.38
N GLN A 62 8.77 -6.10 9.00
CA GLN A 62 8.62 -5.69 10.38
C GLN A 62 8.03 -4.28 10.44
N MET A 63 6.78 -4.17 10.88
CA MET A 63 6.15 -2.89 11.13
C MET A 63 6.56 -2.34 12.50
N PRO A 64 6.54 -1.02 12.71
CA PRO A 64 6.74 -0.44 14.03
C PRO A 64 5.83 -1.08 15.08
N GLY A 65 6.39 -1.43 16.24
CA GLY A 65 5.68 -2.13 17.30
C GLY A 65 5.54 -3.65 17.11
N GLN A 66 6.27 -4.23 16.14
CA GLN A 66 6.47 -5.68 16.04
C GLN A 66 7.89 -6.04 16.48
N ASP A 67 8.01 -7.17 17.19
CA ASP A 67 9.31 -7.70 17.65
C ASP A 67 10.06 -8.40 16.52
N GLU A 68 9.32 -9.00 15.57
CA GLU A 68 9.87 -9.77 14.44
C GLU A 68 9.15 -9.47 13.12
N PRO A 69 9.84 -9.67 11.97
CA PRO A 69 9.21 -9.58 10.67
C PRO A 69 8.07 -10.61 10.52
N THR A 70 6.92 -10.16 10.07
CA THR A 70 5.75 -11.00 9.87
C THR A 70 5.24 -10.91 8.43
N TYR A 71 4.70 -12.02 7.92
CA TYR A 71 4.04 -12.04 6.63
C TYR A 71 2.77 -11.20 6.68
N SER A 72 2.80 -10.05 6.05
CA SER A 72 1.77 -9.03 6.12
C SER A 72 1.20 -8.71 4.74
N MET A 73 -0.06 -8.27 4.71
CA MET A 73 -0.65 -7.64 3.52
C MET A 73 -0.73 -6.15 3.78
N PHE A 74 -0.41 -5.33 2.77
CA PHE A 74 -0.31 -3.88 2.95
C PHE A 74 -0.88 -3.07 1.78
N THR A 75 -1.13 -1.80 2.05
CA THR A 75 -1.56 -0.77 1.10
C THR A 75 -1.05 0.59 1.55
N SER A 76 -0.94 1.53 0.62
CA SER A 76 -0.67 2.93 0.90
C SER A 76 -1.92 3.78 0.73
N PHE A 77 -1.90 4.99 1.30
CA PHE A 77 -2.95 6.00 1.15
C PHE A 77 -2.39 7.30 0.61
N ILE A 78 -3.18 7.94 -0.24
CA ILE A 78 -2.99 9.31 -0.73
C ILE A 78 -4.21 10.14 -0.36
N PRO A 79 -4.15 11.49 -0.41
CA PRO A 79 -5.32 12.33 -0.18
C PRO A 79 -6.47 11.94 -1.12
N ALA A 80 -7.67 11.86 -0.58
CA ALA A 80 -8.86 11.77 -1.42
C ALA A 80 -9.04 13.10 -2.14
N SER A 81 -9.25 13.07 -3.45
CA SER A 81 -9.54 14.26 -4.24
C SER A 81 -10.83 14.08 -5.02
N GLU A 82 -11.62 15.12 -5.07
CA GLU A 82 -12.74 15.23 -6.01
C GLU A 82 -12.16 15.74 -7.34
N GLY A 83 -12.01 14.84 -8.32
CA GLY A 83 -11.51 15.16 -9.67
C GLY A 83 -10.16 14.54 -10.04
N THR A 84 -9.64 14.93 -11.20
CA THR A 84 -8.46 14.33 -11.84
C THR A 84 -7.11 14.80 -11.25
N ALA A 85 -7.09 15.80 -10.39
CA ALA A 85 -5.87 16.37 -9.80
C ALA A 85 -5.61 15.85 -8.37
N SER A 86 -5.51 14.54 -8.21
CA SER A 86 -5.06 13.96 -6.94
C SER A 86 -3.61 14.35 -6.68
N ARG A 87 -3.34 14.99 -5.54
CA ARG A 87 -1.96 15.12 -5.04
C ARG A 87 -1.47 13.72 -4.69
N ASN A 88 -0.57 13.18 -5.50
CA ASN A 88 -0.01 11.85 -5.27
C ASN A 88 1.12 11.93 -4.23
N VAL A 89 0.78 12.37 -3.02
CA VAL A 89 1.64 12.35 -1.83
C VAL A 89 1.17 11.25 -0.90
N LEU A 90 2.10 10.61 -0.20
CA LEU A 90 1.78 9.56 0.74
C LEU A 90 1.23 10.18 2.04
N MET A 91 0.05 9.74 2.47
CA MET A 91 -0.57 10.15 3.72
C MET A 91 -0.45 9.09 4.80
N GLY A 92 -0.41 7.84 4.41
CA GLY A 92 -0.33 6.73 5.35
C GLY A 92 -0.05 5.40 4.68
N TYR A 93 0.22 4.43 5.52
CA TYR A 93 0.53 3.07 5.14
C TYR A 93 -0.19 2.12 6.11
N LEU A 94 -0.96 1.19 5.57
CA LEU A 94 -1.71 0.21 6.36
C LEU A 94 -1.17 -1.19 6.09
N ALA A 95 -0.87 -1.91 7.15
CA ALA A 95 -0.52 -3.32 7.09
C ALA A 95 -1.44 -4.15 7.97
N VAL A 96 -1.71 -5.39 7.56
CA VAL A 96 -2.39 -6.39 8.37
C VAL A 96 -1.51 -7.63 8.49
N ASP A 97 -1.39 -8.13 9.72
CA ASP A 97 -0.70 -9.40 9.96
C ASP A 97 -1.49 -10.55 9.33
N SER A 98 -0.86 -11.22 8.38
CA SER A 98 -1.47 -12.29 7.58
C SER A 98 -0.96 -13.69 7.98
N ASN A 99 -0.12 -13.81 9.01
CA ASN A 99 0.41 -15.07 9.48
C ASN A 99 -0.49 -15.68 10.57
N ALA A 100 -1.26 -16.69 10.21
CA ALA A 100 -2.14 -17.36 11.16
C ALA A 100 -1.42 -18.29 12.15
N GLY A 101 -0.11 -18.49 11.99
CA GLY A 101 0.68 -19.41 12.81
C GLY A 101 0.73 -20.84 12.26
N GLY A 102 1.37 -21.73 12.99
CA GLY A 102 1.57 -23.13 12.62
C GLY A 102 1.08 -24.14 13.66
N GLU A 103 0.16 -23.74 14.55
CA GLU A 103 -0.42 -24.63 15.55
C GLU A 103 -1.80 -25.12 15.12
N ALA A 104 -2.07 -26.42 15.30
CA ALA A 104 -3.32 -27.03 14.84
C ALA A 104 -4.55 -26.40 15.50
N GLY A 105 -5.40 -25.78 14.70
CA GLY A 105 -6.66 -25.15 15.13
C GLY A 105 -6.51 -23.89 15.95
N VAL A 106 -5.29 -23.40 16.18
CA VAL A 106 -5.03 -22.20 16.98
C VAL A 106 -4.55 -21.08 16.07
N LYS A 107 -5.22 -19.95 16.14
CA LYS A 107 -4.84 -18.74 15.41
C LYS A 107 -3.80 -17.95 16.22
N SER A 108 -2.75 -17.46 15.55
CA SER A 108 -1.79 -16.52 16.14
C SER A 108 -2.50 -15.31 16.73
N GLU A 109 -2.02 -14.80 17.86
CA GLU A 109 -2.60 -13.64 18.55
C GLU A 109 -2.64 -12.40 17.65
N ASP A 110 -1.61 -12.18 16.87
CA ASP A 110 -1.48 -11.01 16.00
C ASP A 110 -2.20 -11.16 14.65
N TYR A 111 -2.66 -12.36 14.29
CA TYR A 111 -3.34 -12.56 13.00
C TYR A 111 -4.56 -11.65 12.84
N GLY A 112 -4.54 -10.84 11.81
CA GLY A 112 -5.58 -9.86 11.49
C GLY A 112 -5.42 -8.53 12.23
N LYS A 113 -4.33 -8.32 12.97
CA LYS A 113 -4.03 -7.04 13.61
C LYS A 113 -3.62 -6.01 12.55
N LEU A 114 -4.38 -4.93 12.49
CA LEU A 114 -4.11 -3.80 11.62
C LEU A 114 -3.11 -2.85 12.28
N ARG A 115 -2.12 -2.40 11.50
CA ARG A 115 -1.14 -1.39 11.91
C ARG A 115 -1.12 -0.29 10.87
N MET A 116 -1.29 0.95 11.32
CA MET A 116 -1.29 2.11 10.45
C MET A 116 -0.12 3.02 10.81
N LEU A 117 0.69 3.37 9.80
CA LEU A 117 1.66 4.44 9.87
C LEU A 117 1.03 5.67 9.21
N VAL A 118 1.02 6.77 9.94
CA VAL A 118 0.55 8.07 9.43
C VAL A 118 1.78 8.91 9.13
N VAL A 119 1.80 9.53 7.97
CA VAL A 119 2.86 10.49 7.60
C VAL A 119 2.49 11.83 8.18
N ASP A 120 3.43 12.45 8.88
CA ASP A 120 3.22 13.77 9.47
C ASP A 120 2.90 14.82 8.40
N ALA A 121 1.93 15.70 8.68
CA ALA A 121 1.45 16.71 7.75
C ALA A 121 2.56 17.67 7.25
N ASP A 122 3.59 17.87 8.05
CA ASP A 122 4.75 18.72 7.72
C ASP A 122 5.77 18.01 6.81
N THR A 123 5.58 16.70 6.57
CA THR A 123 6.48 15.89 5.75
C THR A 123 5.83 15.58 4.41
N THR A 124 6.45 16.02 3.33
CA THR A 124 5.99 15.67 1.98
C THR A 124 6.72 14.44 1.49
N VAL A 125 6.02 13.32 1.42
CA VAL A 125 6.53 12.06 0.89
C VAL A 125 5.84 11.78 -0.43
N PRO A 126 6.58 11.48 -1.53
CA PRO A 126 5.95 11.16 -2.81
C PRO A 126 5.13 9.88 -2.71
N GLY A 127 3.94 9.89 -3.28
CA GLY A 127 3.11 8.69 -3.43
C GLY A 127 3.53 7.86 -4.64
N PRO A 128 2.97 6.65 -4.80
CA PRO A 128 3.39 5.71 -5.84
C PRO A 128 3.33 6.28 -7.27
N GLY A 129 2.28 7.04 -7.60
CA GLY A 129 2.16 7.65 -8.93
C GLY A 129 3.21 8.74 -9.18
N GLN A 130 3.57 9.52 -8.17
CA GLN A 130 4.62 10.53 -8.31
C GLN A 130 5.99 9.87 -8.50
N VAL A 131 6.27 8.79 -7.77
CA VAL A 131 7.51 8.03 -7.93
C VAL A 131 7.59 7.40 -9.32
N GLN A 132 6.49 6.80 -9.81
CA GLN A 132 6.44 6.25 -11.17
C GLN A 132 6.72 7.33 -12.23
N ASN A 133 6.14 8.52 -12.06
CA ASN A 133 6.41 9.64 -12.97
C ASN A 133 7.87 10.07 -12.91
N THR A 134 8.50 10.05 -11.73
CA THR A 134 9.93 10.32 -11.59
C THR A 134 10.77 9.31 -12.33
N PHE A 135 10.47 8.02 -12.23
CA PHE A 135 11.15 6.97 -13.00
C PHE A 135 10.96 7.15 -14.51
N ASN A 136 9.73 7.41 -14.95
CA ASN A 136 9.43 7.58 -16.36
C ASN A 136 10.09 8.82 -16.98
N SER A 137 10.35 9.85 -16.18
CA SER A 137 10.97 11.10 -16.62
C SER A 137 12.50 11.12 -16.48
N ASP A 138 13.09 10.13 -15.82
CA ASP A 138 14.53 10.00 -15.74
C ASP A 138 15.12 9.77 -17.14
N PRO A 139 16.12 10.57 -17.60
CA PRO A 139 16.63 10.47 -18.98
C PRO A 139 17.26 9.12 -19.31
N LEU A 140 17.91 8.47 -18.33
CA LEU A 140 18.54 7.16 -18.55
C LEU A 140 17.47 6.08 -18.70
N ILE A 141 16.50 6.08 -17.79
CA ILE A 141 15.39 5.09 -17.77
C ILE A 141 14.53 5.27 -19.03
N SER A 142 14.10 6.48 -19.34
CA SER A 142 13.24 6.77 -20.49
C SER A 142 13.92 6.44 -21.82
N SER A 143 15.22 6.71 -21.94
CA SER A 143 16.00 6.29 -23.13
C SER A 143 16.02 4.77 -23.29
N GLN A 144 16.27 4.03 -22.23
CA GLN A 144 16.31 2.56 -22.28
C GLN A 144 14.92 1.98 -22.61
N ILE A 145 13.87 2.48 -21.99
CA ILE A 145 12.50 2.06 -22.26
C ILE A 145 12.13 2.35 -23.71
N ASN A 146 12.48 3.53 -24.24
CA ASN A 146 12.23 3.88 -25.63
C ASN A 146 12.96 2.97 -26.61
N LEU A 147 14.20 2.60 -26.32
CA LEU A 147 14.94 1.61 -27.14
C LEU A 147 14.26 0.24 -27.12
N LEU A 148 13.81 -0.22 -25.94
CA LEU A 148 13.13 -1.51 -25.79
C LEU A 148 11.74 -1.52 -26.46
N LYS A 149 11.07 -0.39 -26.60
CA LYS A 149 9.77 -0.26 -27.28
C LYS A 149 9.87 -0.17 -28.80
N GLN A 150 11.08 -0.20 -29.38
CA GLN A 150 11.23 -0.14 -30.82
C GLN A 150 10.77 -1.44 -31.51
N GLY A 151 10.21 -1.29 -32.72
CA GLY A 151 9.73 -2.41 -33.52
C GLY A 151 8.38 -2.97 -33.01
N GLN A 152 8.32 -4.28 -32.80
CA GLN A 152 7.12 -4.98 -32.32
C GLN A 152 7.20 -5.36 -30.82
N SER A 153 8.17 -4.80 -30.10
CA SER A 153 8.40 -5.13 -28.68
C SER A 153 7.50 -4.28 -27.76
N GLU A 154 7.03 -4.88 -26.70
CA GLU A 154 6.28 -4.22 -25.64
C GLU A 154 7.08 -4.26 -24.32
N VAL A 155 7.08 -3.17 -23.58
CA VAL A 155 7.68 -3.11 -22.24
C VAL A 155 6.56 -3.25 -21.21
N LEU A 156 6.58 -4.36 -20.49
CA LEU A 156 5.68 -4.62 -19.37
C LEU A 156 6.37 -4.20 -18.07
N ASN A 157 5.76 -3.26 -17.37
CA ASN A 157 6.25 -2.84 -16.06
C ASN A 157 5.75 -3.80 -14.97
N GLY A 158 6.60 -4.02 -13.95
CA GLY A 158 6.20 -4.73 -12.75
C GLY A 158 5.41 -3.86 -11.78
N ASN A 159 5.11 -4.42 -10.60
CA ASN A 159 4.43 -3.69 -9.53
C ASN A 159 5.39 -2.69 -8.88
N LEU A 160 4.88 -1.49 -8.56
CA LEU A 160 5.58 -0.53 -7.73
C LEU A 160 5.15 -0.73 -6.27
N LEU A 161 6.10 -1.10 -5.42
CA LEU A 161 5.88 -1.31 -4.00
C LEU A 161 6.41 -0.12 -3.20
N THR A 162 5.69 0.26 -2.15
CA THR A 162 6.13 1.25 -1.18
C THR A 162 6.45 0.51 0.12
N LEU A 163 7.70 0.54 0.56
CA LEU A 163 8.18 -0.24 1.69
C LEU A 163 8.74 0.67 2.79
N PRO A 164 8.22 0.63 4.02
CA PRO A 164 8.83 1.32 5.15
C PRO A 164 10.09 0.56 5.58
N VAL A 165 11.25 1.19 5.44
CA VAL A 165 12.56 0.60 5.78
C VAL A 165 13.44 1.63 6.50
N GLY A 166 13.98 1.28 7.66
CA GLY A 166 14.99 2.06 8.36
C GLY A 166 14.58 3.49 8.72
N GLY A 167 13.31 3.74 8.98
CA GLY A 167 12.78 5.08 9.27
C GLY A 167 12.50 5.93 8.02
N GLY A 168 12.63 5.35 6.81
CA GLY A 168 12.30 5.97 5.54
C GLY A 168 11.40 5.07 4.69
N LEU A 169 11.28 5.42 3.41
CA LEU A 169 10.51 4.64 2.43
C LEU A 169 11.41 4.25 1.25
N LEU A 170 11.26 3.02 0.82
CA LEU A 170 11.85 2.48 -0.41
C LEU A 170 10.73 2.21 -1.42
N TYR A 171 10.98 2.53 -2.69
CA TYR A 171 10.10 2.27 -3.81
C TYR A 171 10.77 1.36 -4.83
#